data_ad65d8bbce12510b47425aca4d757cb1
#
_entry.id   ad65d8bbce12510b47425aca4d757cb1
#
_cell.length_a   1.000
_cell.length_b   1.000
_cell.length_c   1.000
_cell.angle_alpha   90.00
_cell.angle_beta   90.00
_cell.angle_gamma   90.00
#
_symmetry.space_group_name_H-M   'P 1'
#
loop_
_entity.id
_entity.type
_entity.pdbx_description
1 polymer ?
#
loop_
_entity_poly.entity_id
_entity_poly.type
_entity_poly.pdbx_seq_one_letter_code
_entity_poly.pdbx_strand_id
1 'polypeptide(L)'
;MGPQAAARMYLERHPEAKSFDVTLYGSLAATGKGHMTDVAIFRILEPQGTVDLHWEPSVFLPVHPNGMKFAVRKADGTLDDEWTVFSIGGGALSEGNAASSSPTKEQPSGSVAGGSSVSDQRPFESKQEEPANIYPLTTMTDIMEWCQRTGHAFWEYVEQCEGPGIWDFLREVWKVMQAAVERGIDHEGILPGPLGLQRKAPIYYTKAKGYKANLQSSGLVYAYALAVSEENASGGTIVTAPTCGSCGVLPAVLYHLGHNHTFSEERILHALATAGLIGNLVKHNASISGADVGCQGEVGVASAMASAAACQLFGGSVAQIEYAAEMGLEHHLGMTCDPVCGLVQIPCIERNAFAAARALDANFYASLSDGQHRVSFDRVVRVMKQTGHDLPSLYKETSEGGLARIG
;
A
#
# COMPACT_ATOMS: atom_id res chain seq x y z
N MET A 1 4.06 2.83 9.50
CA MET A 1 4.40 1.48 10.03
C MET A 1 5.90 1.18 9.84
N GLY A 2 6.47 1.22 8.64
CA GLY A 2 7.90 0.96 8.42
C GLY A 2 8.84 1.81 9.29
N PRO A 3 8.74 3.15 9.28
CA PRO A 3 9.57 4.00 10.13
C PRO A 3 9.42 3.74 11.63
N GLN A 4 8.21 3.44 12.09
CA GLN A 4 7.97 3.08 13.48
C GLN A 4 8.63 1.75 13.87
N ALA A 5 8.54 0.74 12.98
CA ALA A 5 9.18 -0.56 13.19
C ALA A 5 10.70 -0.40 13.21
N ALA A 6 11.27 0.37 12.27
CA ALA A 6 12.70 0.65 12.22
C ALA A 6 13.18 1.35 13.51
N ALA A 7 12.48 2.39 13.96
CA ALA A 7 12.81 3.08 15.21
C ALA A 7 12.79 2.13 16.42
N ARG A 8 11.80 1.21 16.48
CA ARG A 8 11.71 0.22 17.56
C ARG A 8 12.86 -0.77 17.50
N MET A 9 13.17 -1.33 16.35
CA MET A 9 14.29 -2.27 16.18
C MET A 9 15.63 -1.61 16.54
N TYR A 10 15.79 -0.32 16.17
CA TYR A 10 16.99 0.42 16.51
C TYR A 10 17.10 0.69 18.01
N LEU A 11 15.99 1.07 18.68
CA LEU A 11 15.94 1.26 20.12
C LEU A 11 16.24 -0.05 20.89
N GLU A 12 15.74 -1.19 20.42
CA GLU A 12 16.01 -2.51 21.01
C GLU A 12 17.49 -2.89 20.93
N ARG A 13 18.19 -2.45 19.88
CA ARG A 13 19.66 -2.62 19.76
C ARG A 13 20.45 -1.67 20.70
N HIS A 14 19.86 -0.52 21.05
CA HIS A 14 20.50 0.55 21.83
C HIS A 14 19.67 1.00 23.04
N PRO A 15 19.35 0.12 24.00
CA PRO A 15 18.44 0.42 25.11
C PRO A 15 18.97 1.49 26.08
N GLU A 16 20.28 1.72 26.09
CA GLU A 16 20.93 2.73 26.96
C GLU A 16 21.18 4.08 26.28
N ALA A 17 20.91 4.18 24.95
CA ALA A 17 21.15 5.41 24.21
C ALA A 17 20.21 6.54 24.67
N LYS A 18 20.74 7.77 24.75
CA LYS A 18 20.00 8.96 25.18
C LYS A 18 19.91 10.04 24.10
N SER A 19 20.55 9.85 22.96
CA SER A 19 20.52 10.79 21.86
C SER A 19 20.58 10.02 20.54
N PHE A 20 19.63 10.27 19.65
CA PHE A 20 19.47 9.61 18.38
C PHE A 20 19.55 10.64 17.27
N ASP A 21 20.24 10.26 16.19
CA ASP A 21 20.28 11.00 14.93
C ASP A 21 19.57 10.17 13.87
N VAL A 22 18.57 10.76 13.20
CA VAL A 22 17.78 10.05 12.21
C VAL A 22 17.73 10.87 10.94
N THR A 23 18.10 10.29 9.81
CA THR A 23 18.02 10.94 8.49
C THR A 23 17.04 10.18 7.61
N LEU A 24 16.07 10.90 7.03
CA LEU A 24 15.12 10.39 6.04
C LEU A 24 15.55 10.82 4.65
N TYR A 25 15.42 9.93 3.66
CA TYR A 25 15.88 10.14 2.29
C TYR A 25 14.75 9.98 1.27
N GLY A 26 14.94 10.64 0.10
CA GLY A 26 14.11 10.50 -1.09
C GLY A 26 12.63 10.70 -0.85
N SER A 27 11.80 9.81 -1.39
CA SER A 27 10.33 9.91 -1.28
C SER A 27 9.83 9.89 0.17
N LEU A 28 10.49 9.12 1.05
CA LEU A 28 10.15 9.10 2.47
C LEU A 28 10.36 10.46 3.16
N ALA A 29 11.39 11.21 2.74
CA ALA A 29 11.60 12.56 3.22
C ALA A 29 10.65 13.57 2.57
N ALA A 30 10.40 13.43 1.26
CA ALA A 30 9.53 14.34 0.50
C ALA A 30 8.07 14.34 1.00
N THR A 31 7.55 13.17 1.38
CA THR A 31 6.15 13.00 1.80
C THR A 31 6.00 12.66 3.29
N GLY A 32 7.11 12.47 3.99
CA GLY A 32 7.13 11.91 5.34
C GLY A 32 6.32 12.69 6.38
N LYS A 33 6.27 14.01 6.29
CA LYS A 33 5.41 14.86 7.16
C LYS A 33 3.94 14.56 6.93
N GLY A 34 3.54 14.37 5.67
CA GLY A 34 2.17 14.00 5.30
C GLY A 34 1.77 12.59 5.74
N HIS A 35 2.75 11.70 5.89
CA HIS A 35 2.58 10.35 6.41
C HIS A 35 2.80 10.23 7.91
N MET A 36 3.01 11.35 8.62
CA MET A 36 3.33 11.38 10.05
C MET A 36 4.56 10.53 10.41
N THR A 37 5.55 10.48 9.53
CA THR A 37 6.77 9.69 9.71
C THR A 37 7.58 10.16 10.89
N ASP A 38 7.71 11.47 11.07
CA ASP A 38 8.30 12.12 12.23
C ASP A 38 7.59 11.74 13.53
N VAL A 39 6.27 11.88 13.57
CA VAL A 39 5.46 11.49 14.74
C VAL A 39 5.64 10.02 15.10
N ALA A 40 5.72 9.16 14.08
CA ALA A 40 5.91 7.71 14.29
C ALA A 40 7.29 7.38 14.88
N ILE A 41 8.35 8.08 14.45
CA ILE A 41 9.73 7.94 14.97
C ILE A 41 9.83 8.54 16.39
N PHE A 42 9.37 9.78 16.57
CA PHE A 42 9.40 10.47 17.87
C PHE A 42 8.66 9.67 18.94
N ARG A 43 7.49 9.13 18.65
CA ARG A 43 6.71 8.31 19.59
C ARG A 43 7.51 7.13 20.19
N ILE A 44 8.47 6.60 19.44
CA ILE A 44 9.29 5.46 19.87
C ILE A 44 10.56 5.91 20.58
N LEU A 45 11.25 6.92 20.03
CA LEU A 45 12.60 7.29 20.51
C LEU A 45 12.59 8.38 21.59
N GLU A 46 11.69 9.37 21.54
CA GLU A 46 11.65 10.48 22.51
C GLU A 46 11.44 10.04 23.97
N PRO A 47 10.65 9.00 24.29
CA PRO A 47 10.56 8.51 25.68
C PRO A 47 11.90 8.06 26.26
N GLN A 48 12.87 7.70 25.39
CA GLN A 48 14.21 7.23 25.79
C GLN A 48 15.23 8.37 25.83
N GLY A 49 15.11 9.37 24.92
CA GLY A 49 16.11 10.43 24.79
C GLY A 49 15.78 11.47 23.73
N THR A 50 16.75 12.30 23.38
CA THR A 50 16.60 13.32 22.34
C THR A 50 16.70 12.71 20.95
N VAL A 51 15.93 13.26 20.00
CA VAL A 51 15.93 12.83 18.60
C VAL A 51 16.20 14.04 17.71
N ASP A 52 17.26 13.95 16.90
CA ASP A 52 17.59 14.92 15.86
C ASP A 52 17.18 14.32 14.52
N LEU A 53 16.17 14.93 13.86
CA LEU A 53 15.58 14.39 12.63
C LEU A 53 15.90 15.26 11.42
N HIS A 54 16.60 14.69 10.44
CA HIS A 54 17.03 15.34 9.20
C HIS A 54 16.21 14.86 8.01
N TRP A 55 15.92 15.80 7.10
CA TRP A 55 15.12 15.55 5.90
C TRP A 55 15.95 15.80 4.65
N GLU A 56 16.20 14.76 3.84
CA GLU A 56 16.98 14.80 2.62
C GLU A 56 16.13 14.34 1.41
N PRO A 57 15.11 15.12 0.99
CA PRO A 57 14.17 14.69 -0.05
C PRO A 57 14.79 14.59 -1.44
N SER A 58 15.90 15.30 -1.69
CA SER A 58 16.62 15.27 -2.97
C SER A 58 17.70 14.18 -3.06
N VAL A 59 17.93 13.43 -1.98
CA VAL A 59 18.96 12.38 -1.92
C VAL A 59 18.29 11.02 -2.00
N PHE A 60 18.51 10.30 -3.09
CA PHE A 60 17.99 8.94 -3.29
C PHE A 60 19.08 7.92 -3.05
N LEU A 61 18.82 6.97 -2.17
CA LEU A 61 19.72 5.85 -1.91
C LEU A 61 19.53 4.75 -2.98
N PRO A 62 20.58 4.00 -3.34
CA PRO A 62 20.54 3.09 -4.51
C PRO A 62 19.52 1.94 -4.41
N VAL A 63 19.18 1.51 -3.18
CA VAL A 63 18.36 0.29 -2.95
C VAL A 63 16.88 0.58 -3.12
N HIS A 64 16.38 1.67 -2.51
CA HIS A 64 14.95 2.02 -2.55
C HIS A 64 14.76 3.52 -2.24
N PRO A 65 13.73 4.19 -2.85
CA PRO A 65 13.46 5.62 -2.61
C PRO A 65 13.11 5.99 -1.16
N ASN A 66 12.60 5.05 -0.37
CA ASN A 66 12.18 5.28 1.02
C ASN A 66 13.28 4.86 2.01
N GLY A 67 14.42 5.55 1.99
CA GLY A 67 15.55 5.27 2.87
C GLY A 67 15.45 5.98 4.22
N MET A 68 15.98 5.33 5.27
CA MET A 68 16.17 5.86 6.61
C MET A 68 17.55 5.48 7.11
N LYS A 69 18.22 6.40 7.79
CA LYS A 69 19.46 6.12 8.51
C LYS A 69 19.30 6.51 9.97
N PHE A 70 19.63 5.60 10.85
CA PHE A 70 19.65 5.79 12.30
C PHE A 70 21.08 5.75 12.81
N ALA A 71 21.40 6.59 13.79
CA ALA A 71 22.67 6.60 14.50
C ALA A 71 22.47 7.00 15.96
N VAL A 72 23.34 6.53 16.86
CA VAL A 72 23.45 7.04 18.23
C VAL A 72 24.42 8.22 18.24
N ARG A 73 24.02 9.34 18.86
CA ARG A 73 24.93 10.48 19.07
C ARG A 73 25.58 10.35 20.43
N LYS A 74 26.91 10.27 20.46
CA LYS A 74 27.72 10.23 21.68
C LYS A 74 27.82 11.60 22.36
N ALA A 75 28.28 11.63 23.61
CA ALA A 75 28.45 12.86 24.40
C ALA A 75 29.48 13.84 23.78
N ASP A 76 30.42 13.35 22.98
CA ASP A 76 31.38 14.16 22.22
C ASP A 76 30.84 14.70 20.91
N GLY A 77 29.57 14.39 20.56
CA GLY A 77 28.88 14.79 19.34
C GLY A 77 29.12 13.88 18.14
N THR A 78 29.95 12.85 18.24
CA THR A 78 30.17 11.89 17.16
C THR A 78 28.99 10.94 17.01
N LEU A 79 28.75 10.49 15.77
CA LEU A 79 27.75 9.45 15.47
C LEU A 79 28.39 8.07 15.56
N ASP A 80 27.62 7.11 16.09
CA ASP A 80 28.04 5.73 16.26
C ASP A 80 26.92 4.79 15.81
N ASP A 81 27.31 3.60 15.39
CA ASP A 81 26.44 2.50 14.94
C ASP A 81 25.37 2.95 13.93
N GLU A 82 25.82 3.48 12.81
CA GLU A 82 24.94 3.88 11.71
C GLU A 82 24.25 2.67 11.09
N TRP A 83 22.93 2.70 11.06
CA TRP A 83 22.11 1.66 10.44
C TRP A 83 21.21 2.25 9.35
N THR A 84 21.38 1.75 8.10
CA THR A 84 20.55 2.15 6.96
C THR A 84 19.52 1.09 6.66
N VAL A 85 18.26 1.50 6.57
CA VAL A 85 17.12 0.62 6.34
C VAL A 85 16.09 1.29 5.44
N PHE A 86 15.35 0.49 4.67
CA PHE A 86 14.38 0.95 3.68
C PHE A 86 12.97 0.47 4.02
N SER A 87 11.99 1.37 3.89
CA SER A 87 10.56 1.02 3.99
C SER A 87 10.03 0.62 2.61
N ILE A 88 9.82 -0.68 2.40
CA ILE A 88 9.44 -1.26 1.10
C ILE A 88 7.94 -1.49 0.92
N GLY A 89 7.11 -0.81 1.74
CA GLY A 89 5.65 -0.89 1.69
C GLY A 89 5.06 -1.92 2.65
N GLY A 90 3.78 -1.72 3.03
CA GLY A 90 3.05 -2.59 3.96
C GLY A 90 3.67 -2.75 5.35
N GLY A 91 4.56 -1.85 5.76
CA GLY A 91 5.30 -1.93 7.03
C GLY A 91 6.56 -2.81 6.99
N ALA A 92 6.85 -3.45 5.86
CA ALA A 92 8.05 -4.24 5.69
C ALA A 92 9.32 -3.37 5.58
N LEU A 93 10.42 -3.90 6.08
CA LEU A 93 11.73 -3.27 6.05
C LEU A 93 12.71 -4.13 5.25
N SER A 94 13.66 -3.47 4.58
CA SER A 94 14.80 -4.10 3.91
C SER A 94 16.08 -3.42 4.38
N GLU A 95 17.10 -4.19 4.74
CA GLU A 95 18.41 -3.68 5.10
C GLU A 95 19.25 -3.57 3.83
N GLY A 96 19.78 -2.37 3.55
CA GLY A 96 20.78 -2.18 2.51
C GLY A 96 22.15 -2.49 3.05
N ASN A 97 22.89 -3.43 2.45
CA ASN A 97 24.31 -3.58 2.73
C ASN A 97 25.05 -2.31 2.31
N ALA A 98 25.51 -1.53 3.27
CA ALA A 98 26.38 -0.38 3.08
C ALA A 98 27.81 -0.84 2.68
N ALA A 99 27.93 -1.42 1.48
CA ALA A 99 29.23 -1.56 0.82
C ALA A 99 29.23 -0.60 -0.37
N SER A 100 29.84 0.58 -0.13
CA SER A 100 30.32 1.55 -1.13
C SER A 100 29.32 2.07 -2.18
N SER A 101 28.63 3.17 -1.87
CA SER A 101 28.41 4.21 -2.89
C SER A 101 28.06 5.54 -2.25
N SER A 102 28.82 6.57 -2.57
CA SER A 102 28.52 7.96 -2.22
C SER A 102 27.19 8.40 -2.84
N PRO A 103 26.41 9.26 -2.18
CA PRO A 103 25.12 9.71 -2.70
C PRO A 103 25.29 10.50 -4.01
N THR A 104 24.59 10.08 -5.05
CA THR A 104 24.51 10.81 -6.32
C THR A 104 23.42 11.88 -6.23
N LYS A 105 23.80 13.14 -6.41
CA LYS A 105 22.84 14.24 -6.67
C LYS A 105 22.49 14.18 -8.15
N GLU A 106 21.29 13.74 -8.49
CA GLU A 106 20.77 13.88 -9.85
C GLU A 106 20.30 15.33 -10.10
N GLN A 107 20.94 15.98 -11.07
CA GLN A 107 20.43 17.20 -11.70
C GLN A 107 19.51 16.80 -12.86
N PRO A 108 18.41 17.50 -13.11
CA PRO A 108 17.55 17.25 -14.25
C PRO A 108 18.25 17.66 -15.55
N SER A 109 18.73 16.71 -16.34
CA SER A 109 19.25 16.95 -17.67
C SER A 109 18.28 16.39 -18.72
N GLY A 110 17.60 17.30 -19.41
CA GLY A 110 17.03 16.97 -20.71
C GLY A 110 18.12 16.99 -21.76
N SER A 111 18.35 15.87 -22.44
CA SER A 111 18.75 15.80 -23.85
C SER A 111 18.76 14.35 -24.32
N VAL A 112 18.03 14.13 -25.43
CA VAL A 112 17.95 12.88 -26.18
C VAL A 112 19.17 12.80 -27.09
N ALA A 113 19.96 11.72 -27.03
CA ALA A 113 20.72 11.21 -28.17
C ALA A 113 21.22 9.80 -27.94
N GLY A 114 21.00 8.97 -28.89
CA GLY A 114 21.09 7.58 -29.10
C GLY A 114 22.42 6.86 -28.93
N GLY A 115 22.31 5.53 -28.86
CA GLY A 115 23.25 4.59 -29.43
C GLY A 115 24.04 3.72 -28.44
N SER A 116 23.59 2.44 -28.35
CA SER A 116 24.37 1.19 -28.30
C SER A 116 25.34 0.93 -27.14
N SER A 117 25.07 -0.10 -26.45
CA SER A 117 25.76 -1.37 -26.19
C SER A 117 25.38 -1.93 -24.80
N VAL A 118 24.64 -3.03 -24.84
CA VAL A 118 24.29 -3.86 -23.69
C VAL A 118 25.56 -4.61 -23.26
N SER A 119 26.06 -4.32 -22.07
CA SER A 119 26.94 -5.23 -21.34
C SER A 119 26.15 -5.90 -20.23
N ASP A 120 26.01 -7.20 -20.40
CA ASP A 120 25.38 -8.14 -19.50
C ASP A 120 26.17 -8.22 -18.18
N GLN A 121 25.72 -7.48 -17.16
CA GLN A 121 26.21 -7.65 -15.79
C GLN A 121 25.04 -8.14 -14.94
N ARG A 122 25.05 -9.44 -14.64
CA ARG A 122 24.17 -10.08 -13.68
C ARG A 122 24.29 -9.41 -12.31
N PRO A 123 23.18 -9.06 -11.64
CA PRO A 123 23.25 -8.58 -10.27
C PRO A 123 23.73 -9.70 -9.34
N PHE A 124 24.60 -9.35 -8.45
CA PHE A 124 25.14 -10.19 -7.40
C PHE A 124 24.00 -10.64 -6.47
N GLU A 125 23.78 -11.96 -6.40
CA GLU A 125 22.87 -12.58 -5.41
C GLU A 125 23.47 -12.41 -4.02
N SER A 126 22.99 -11.46 -3.24
CA SER A 126 23.21 -11.44 -1.80
C SER A 126 22.29 -12.48 -1.17
N LYS A 127 22.86 -13.54 -0.61
CA LYS A 127 22.16 -14.47 0.30
C LYS A 127 21.82 -13.71 1.58
N GLN A 128 20.66 -13.06 1.61
CA GLN A 128 19.94 -12.77 2.85
C GLN A 128 19.04 -13.97 3.11
N GLU A 129 19.01 -14.47 4.33
CA GLU A 129 17.94 -15.34 4.80
C GLU A 129 16.66 -14.52 4.77
N GLU A 130 15.97 -14.54 3.63
CA GLU A 130 14.60 -14.05 3.55
C GLU A 130 13.78 -14.83 4.59
N PRO A 131 12.90 -14.16 5.35
CA PRO A 131 11.95 -14.87 6.19
C PRO A 131 11.27 -15.93 5.31
N ALA A 132 11.31 -17.19 5.76
CA ALA A 132 10.91 -18.35 4.99
C ALA A 132 9.63 -18.02 4.24
N ASN A 133 9.67 -18.05 2.90
CA ASN A 133 8.50 -17.78 2.07
C ASN A 133 7.49 -18.89 2.36
N ILE A 134 6.50 -18.57 3.21
CA ILE A 134 5.47 -19.54 3.60
C ILE A 134 4.54 -19.89 2.44
N TYR A 135 4.56 -19.10 1.35
CA TYR A 135 3.81 -19.35 0.12
C TYR A 135 4.72 -19.99 -0.93
N PRO A 136 4.66 -21.32 -1.13
CA PRO A 136 5.53 -22.02 -2.09
C PRO A 136 5.22 -21.69 -3.55
N LEU A 137 3.95 -21.35 -3.86
CA LEU A 137 3.52 -20.93 -5.19
C LEU A 137 3.49 -19.41 -5.24
N THR A 138 4.21 -18.83 -6.20
CA THR A 138 4.44 -17.38 -6.28
C THR A 138 3.74 -16.73 -7.46
N THR A 139 3.04 -17.48 -8.30
CA THR A 139 2.24 -16.96 -9.41
C THR A 139 0.77 -17.30 -9.24
N MET A 140 -0.11 -16.46 -9.77
CA MET A 140 -1.54 -16.73 -9.78
C MET A 140 -1.85 -17.98 -10.59
N THR A 141 -1.16 -18.16 -11.71
CA THR A 141 -1.31 -19.33 -12.59
C THR A 141 -1.08 -20.63 -11.82
N ASP A 142 0.03 -20.76 -11.09
CA ASP A 142 0.35 -21.97 -10.31
C ASP A 142 -0.68 -22.22 -9.19
N ILE A 143 -1.17 -21.16 -8.55
CA ILE A 143 -2.19 -21.29 -7.49
C ILE A 143 -3.53 -21.72 -8.09
N MET A 144 -3.91 -21.21 -9.26
CA MET A 144 -5.13 -21.66 -9.96
C MET A 144 -5.03 -23.13 -10.36
N GLU A 145 -3.89 -23.60 -10.86
CA GLU A 145 -3.64 -25.00 -11.15
C GLU A 145 -3.74 -25.86 -9.88
N TRP A 146 -3.20 -25.38 -8.76
CA TRP A 146 -3.36 -26.04 -7.46
C TRP A 146 -4.85 -26.14 -7.07
N CYS A 147 -5.60 -25.05 -7.17
CA CYS A 147 -7.04 -25.04 -6.89
C CYS A 147 -7.81 -26.04 -7.76
N GLN A 148 -7.52 -26.07 -9.07
CA GLN A 148 -8.17 -27.00 -10.01
C GLN A 148 -7.87 -28.46 -9.69
N ARG A 149 -6.62 -28.76 -9.34
CA ARG A 149 -6.18 -30.14 -9.03
C ARG A 149 -6.74 -30.64 -7.70
N THR A 150 -6.86 -29.76 -6.70
CA THR A 150 -7.27 -30.13 -5.34
C THR A 150 -8.76 -29.97 -5.09
N GLY A 151 -9.45 -29.17 -5.91
CA GLY A 151 -10.85 -28.77 -5.71
C GLY A 151 -11.03 -27.67 -4.64
N HIS A 152 -9.93 -27.05 -4.19
CA HIS A 152 -9.94 -26.01 -3.16
C HIS A 152 -10.05 -24.60 -3.76
N ALA A 153 -10.45 -23.63 -2.91
CA ALA A 153 -10.50 -22.21 -3.21
C ALA A 153 -9.20 -21.48 -2.80
N PHE A 154 -9.04 -20.22 -3.21
CA PHE A 154 -7.88 -19.40 -2.86
C PHE A 154 -7.69 -19.23 -1.36
N TRP A 155 -8.75 -19.02 -0.59
CA TRP A 155 -8.67 -18.88 0.86
C TRP A 155 -8.20 -20.16 1.57
N GLU A 156 -8.50 -21.34 1.03
CA GLU A 156 -8.01 -22.62 1.55
C GLU A 156 -6.51 -22.79 1.28
N TYR A 157 -6.01 -22.25 0.15
CA TYR A 157 -4.58 -22.18 -0.10
C TYR A 157 -3.87 -21.29 0.93
N VAL A 158 -4.48 -20.14 1.27
CA VAL A 158 -3.96 -19.26 2.32
C VAL A 158 -3.93 -19.98 3.67
N GLU A 159 -5.01 -20.64 4.06
CA GLU A 159 -5.07 -21.41 5.31
C GLU A 159 -4.01 -22.53 5.34
N GLN A 160 -3.80 -23.22 4.23
CA GLN A 160 -2.75 -24.25 4.14
C GLN A 160 -1.35 -23.67 4.36
N CYS A 161 -1.08 -22.46 3.87
CA CYS A 161 0.24 -21.82 4.00
C CYS A 161 0.46 -21.17 5.36
N GLU A 162 -0.53 -20.44 5.88
CA GLU A 162 -0.45 -19.65 7.10
C GLU A 162 -0.81 -20.45 8.38
N GLY A 163 -1.54 -21.55 8.21
CA GLY A 163 -2.13 -22.32 9.30
C GLY A 163 -3.39 -21.66 9.90
N PRO A 164 -4.04 -22.33 10.86
CA PRO A 164 -5.36 -21.91 11.38
C PRO A 164 -5.33 -20.59 12.16
N GLY A 165 -4.17 -20.14 12.62
CA GLY A 165 -4.01 -18.85 13.30
C GLY A 165 -4.35 -17.64 12.44
N ILE A 166 -4.37 -17.79 11.10
CA ILE A 166 -4.72 -16.71 10.18
C ILE A 166 -6.13 -16.16 10.43
N TRP A 167 -7.06 -17.00 10.88
CA TRP A 167 -8.45 -16.58 11.10
C TRP A 167 -8.61 -15.59 12.25
N ASP A 168 -7.87 -15.77 13.33
CA ASP A 168 -7.86 -14.83 14.45
C ASP A 168 -7.23 -13.51 14.05
N PHE A 169 -6.13 -13.53 13.29
CA PHE A 169 -5.51 -12.35 12.73
C PHE A 169 -6.47 -11.59 11.79
N LEU A 170 -7.10 -12.27 10.83
CA LEU A 170 -8.03 -11.64 9.90
C LEU A 170 -9.29 -11.12 10.60
N ARG A 171 -9.72 -11.73 11.70
CA ARG A 171 -10.83 -11.23 12.53
C ARG A 171 -10.47 -9.89 13.18
N GLU A 172 -9.25 -9.76 13.70
CA GLU A 172 -8.77 -8.47 14.23
C GLU A 172 -8.61 -7.42 13.13
N VAL A 173 -8.09 -7.80 11.96
CA VAL A 173 -8.03 -6.93 10.77
C VAL A 173 -9.42 -6.43 10.41
N TRP A 174 -10.42 -7.32 10.34
CA TRP A 174 -11.80 -6.95 10.01
C TRP A 174 -12.41 -6.00 11.03
N LYS A 175 -12.22 -6.24 12.33
CA LYS A 175 -12.70 -5.32 13.39
C LYS A 175 -12.10 -3.92 13.24
N VAL A 176 -10.80 -3.82 12.96
CA VAL A 176 -10.15 -2.51 12.76
C VAL A 176 -10.68 -1.82 11.50
N MET A 177 -10.93 -2.56 10.41
CA MET A 177 -11.53 -2.02 9.19
C MET A 177 -12.92 -1.46 9.44
N GLN A 178 -13.80 -2.21 10.13
CA GLN A 178 -15.15 -1.76 10.48
C GLN A 178 -15.10 -0.50 11.35
N ALA A 179 -14.31 -0.53 12.41
CA ALA A 179 -14.17 0.60 13.33
C ALA A 179 -13.63 1.86 12.64
N ALA A 180 -12.76 1.72 11.64
CA ALA A 180 -12.26 2.85 10.86
C ALA A 180 -13.35 3.48 9.97
N VAL A 181 -14.21 2.66 9.35
CA VAL A 181 -15.37 3.15 8.58
C VAL A 181 -16.34 3.90 9.50
N GLU A 182 -16.71 3.29 10.62
CA GLU A 182 -17.68 3.86 11.58
C GLU A 182 -17.19 5.19 12.14
N ARG A 183 -15.95 5.25 12.63
CA ARG A 183 -15.36 6.50 13.13
C ARG A 183 -15.33 7.59 12.07
N GLY A 184 -14.90 7.26 10.84
CA GLY A 184 -14.77 8.24 9.77
C GLY A 184 -16.11 8.79 9.27
N ILE A 185 -17.20 8.02 9.36
CA ILE A 185 -18.56 8.50 9.05
C ILE A 185 -19.04 9.51 10.10
N ASP A 186 -18.67 9.32 11.37
CA ASP A 186 -19.12 10.17 12.48
C ASP A 186 -18.23 11.40 12.69
N HIS A 187 -17.02 11.43 12.11
CA HIS A 187 -16.07 12.52 12.25
C HIS A 187 -16.31 13.63 11.23
N GLU A 188 -16.65 14.82 11.70
CA GLU A 188 -16.70 16.06 10.93
C GLU A 188 -15.46 16.92 11.14
N GLY A 189 -15.31 17.99 10.36
CA GLY A 189 -14.27 18.99 10.53
C GLY A 189 -13.25 19.05 9.39
N ILE A 190 -12.09 19.60 9.68
CA ILE A 190 -11.01 19.84 8.70
C ILE A 190 -9.89 18.86 8.92
N LEU A 191 -9.37 18.29 7.83
CA LEU A 191 -8.20 17.40 7.86
C LEU A 191 -6.93 18.18 8.24
N PRO A 192 -5.99 17.53 8.95
CA PRO A 192 -4.73 18.16 9.31
C PRO A 192 -3.91 18.59 8.09
N GLY A 193 -3.12 19.66 8.22
CA GLY A 193 -2.19 20.14 7.21
C GLY A 193 -2.65 21.40 6.49
N PRO A 194 -1.83 21.92 5.57
CA PRO A 194 -2.02 23.22 4.93
C PRO A 194 -3.15 23.28 3.91
N LEU A 195 -3.69 22.14 3.46
CA LEU A 195 -4.72 22.11 2.42
C LEU A 195 -6.11 22.55 2.92
N GLY A 196 -6.36 22.52 4.24
CA GLY A 196 -7.64 22.93 4.81
C GLY A 196 -8.85 22.15 4.29
N LEU A 197 -8.65 20.88 3.92
CA LEU A 197 -9.71 20.05 3.34
C LEU A 197 -10.76 19.69 4.40
N GLN A 198 -12.01 19.94 4.06
CA GLN A 198 -13.13 19.47 4.87
C GLN A 198 -13.34 17.96 4.68
N ARG A 199 -13.63 17.24 5.76
CA ARG A 199 -14.07 15.85 5.72
C ARG A 199 -15.37 15.75 4.93
N LYS A 200 -15.44 14.79 4.02
CA LYS A 200 -16.55 14.57 3.09
C LYS A 200 -17.41 13.36 3.46
N ALA A 201 -16.84 12.38 4.17
CA ALA A 201 -17.50 11.11 4.44
C ALA A 201 -18.88 11.27 5.11
N PRO A 202 -19.07 12.07 6.19
CA PRO A 202 -20.38 12.26 6.84
C PRO A 202 -21.44 12.81 5.88
N ILE A 203 -21.04 13.80 5.06
CA ILE A 203 -21.94 14.46 4.10
C ILE A 203 -22.33 13.48 2.97
N TYR A 204 -21.34 12.72 2.44
CA TYR A 204 -21.59 11.72 1.38
C TYR A 204 -22.50 10.61 1.90
N TYR A 205 -22.27 10.11 3.10
CA TYR A 205 -23.10 9.10 3.75
C TYR A 205 -24.54 9.56 3.90
N THR A 206 -24.76 10.76 4.44
CA THR A 206 -26.09 11.33 4.63
C THR A 206 -26.82 11.53 3.31
N LYS A 207 -26.12 12.08 2.29
CA LYS A 207 -26.70 12.28 0.96
C LYS A 207 -27.00 10.96 0.26
N ALA A 208 -26.10 9.97 0.35
CA ALA A 208 -26.30 8.67 -0.26
C ALA A 208 -27.57 7.99 0.23
N LYS A 209 -27.88 8.08 1.52
CA LYS A 209 -29.13 7.54 2.10
C LYS A 209 -30.40 8.14 1.48
N GLY A 210 -30.35 9.34 0.94
CA GLY A 210 -31.49 9.99 0.29
C GLY A 210 -31.70 9.58 -1.18
N TYR A 211 -30.76 8.85 -1.80
CA TYR A 211 -30.88 8.40 -3.18
C TYR A 211 -31.63 7.07 -3.31
N LYS A 212 -32.08 6.76 -4.54
CA LYS A 212 -32.65 5.45 -4.87
C LYS A 212 -31.56 4.37 -4.88
N ALA A 213 -31.96 3.11 -4.73
CA ALA A 213 -31.08 1.97 -4.48
C ALA A 213 -29.82 1.89 -5.36
N ASN A 214 -29.92 2.15 -6.67
CA ASN A 214 -28.79 2.09 -7.58
C ASN A 214 -27.72 3.16 -7.31
N LEU A 215 -28.11 4.42 -7.06
CA LEU A 215 -27.20 5.52 -6.73
C LEU A 215 -26.82 5.48 -5.24
N GLN A 216 -27.71 5.00 -4.38
CA GLN A 216 -27.44 4.84 -2.97
C GLN A 216 -26.24 3.90 -2.74
N SER A 217 -26.21 2.75 -3.40
CA SER A 217 -25.12 1.79 -3.29
C SER A 217 -23.77 2.43 -3.62
N SER A 218 -23.64 3.09 -4.78
CA SER A 218 -22.41 3.77 -5.17
C SER A 218 -22.02 4.89 -4.21
N GLY A 219 -23.01 5.69 -3.76
CA GLY A 219 -22.77 6.78 -2.81
C GLY A 219 -22.28 6.30 -1.45
N LEU A 220 -22.79 5.16 -0.96
CA LEU A 220 -22.36 4.55 0.30
C LEU A 220 -20.93 4.01 0.19
N VAL A 221 -20.58 3.36 -0.91
CA VAL A 221 -19.19 2.88 -1.17
C VAL A 221 -18.21 4.05 -1.15
N TYR A 222 -18.56 5.17 -1.81
CA TYR A 222 -17.74 6.39 -1.74
C TYR A 222 -17.60 6.88 -0.30
N ALA A 223 -18.70 6.99 0.44
CA ALA A 223 -18.67 7.46 1.82
C ALA A 223 -17.77 6.60 2.72
N TYR A 224 -17.85 5.28 2.59
CA TYR A 224 -17.02 4.35 3.37
C TYR A 224 -15.53 4.44 3.01
N ALA A 225 -15.20 4.56 1.72
CA ALA A 225 -13.80 4.72 1.30
C ALA A 225 -13.22 6.08 1.75
N LEU A 226 -14.00 7.15 1.64
CA LEU A 226 -13.66 8.47 2.18
C LEU A 226 -13.44 8.40 3.69
N ALA A 227 -14.33 7.74 4.44
CA ALA A 227 -14.26 7.61 5.89
C ALA A 227 -12.90 7.04 6.35
N VAL A 228 -12.49 5.91 5.80
CA VAL A 228 -11.21 5.28 6.16
C VAL A 228 -10.02 6.12 5.71
N SER A 229 -10.08 6.72 4.51
CA SER A 229 -8.98 7.55 3.99
C SER A 229 -8.82 8.85 4.79
N GLU A 230 -9.90 9.46 5.24
CA GLU A 230 -9.90 10.64 6.10
C GLU A 230 -9.43 10.31 7.53
N GLU A 231 -9.75 9.13 8.05
CA GLU A 231 -9.17 8.63 9.30
C GLU A 231 -7.65 8.44 9.17
N ASN A 232 -7.18 7.84 8.07
CA ASN A 232 -5.75 7.73 7.81
C ASN A 232 -5.07 9.11 7.77
N ALA A 233 -5.65 10.07 7.04
CA ALA A 233 -5.12 11.44 6.93
C ALA A 233 -5.08 12.21 8.26
N SER A 234 -5.86 11.76 9.26
CA SER A 234 -5.95 12.36 10.60
C SER A 234 -5.17 11.57 11.67
N GLY A 235 -4.41 10.54 11.29
CA GLY A 235 -3.65 9.70 12.21
C GLY A 235 -4.49 8.68 12.98
N GLY A 236 -5.71 8.41 12.54
CA GLY A 236 -6.55 7.35 13.07
C GLY A 236 -6.00 5.95 12.77
N THR A 237 -6.40 4.97 13.57
CA THR A 237 -6.02 3.57 13.36
C THR A 237 -6.77 2.99 12.18
N ILE A 238 -6.03 2.54 11.16
CA ILE A 238 -6.53 1.89 9.95
C ILE A 238 -5.73 0.63 9.66
N VAL A 239 -6.24 -0.20 8.75
CA VAL A 239 -5.49 -1.33 8.17
C VAL A 239 -4.85 -0.89 6.86
N THR A 240 -3.56 -1.17 6.67
CA THR A 240 -2.91 -0.99 5.37
C THR A 240 -3.33 -2.13 4.43
N ALA A 241 -3.99 -1.79 3.30
CA ALA A 241 -4.52 -2.78 2.36
C ALA A 241 -4.38 -2.30 0.88
N PRO A 242 -3.21 -2.46 0.23
CA PRO A 242 -1.94 -2.94 0.78
C PRO A 242 -1.10 -1.88 1.50
N THR A 243 -1.38 -0.58 1.30
CA THR A 243 -0.67 0.55 1.91
C THR A 243 -1.61 1.49 2.65
N CYS A 244 -1.09 2.49 3.38
CA CYS A 244 -1.91 3.51 4.01
C CYS A 244 -2.59 4.43 2.97
N GLY A 245 -1.93 4.70 1.83
CA GLY A 245 -2.49 5.53 0.76
C GLY A 245 -3.70 4.92 0.05
N SER A 246 -3.90 3.61 0.17
CA SER A 246 -5.01 2.87 -0.44
C SER A 246 -5.92 2.15 0.57
N CYS A 247 -5.79 2.51 1.85
CA CYS A 247 -6.46 1.82 2.96
C CYS A 247 -7.99 1.85 2.93
N GLY A 248 -8.60 2.75 2.16
CA GLY A 248 -10.06 2.91 2.09
C GLY A 248 -10.76 1.94 1.16
N VAL A 249 -10.06 1.35 0.17
CA VAL A 249 -10.68 0.59 -0.92
C VAL A 249 -11.29 -0.72 -0.42
N LEU A 250 -10.47 -1.60 0.11
CA LEU A 250 -10.92 -2.94 0.56
C LEU A 250 -11.94 -2.88 1.70
N PRO A 251 -11.74 -2.06 2.77
CA PRO A 251 -12.72 -1.94 3.83
C PRO A 251 -14.07 -1.44 3.34
N ALA A 252 -14.09 -0.43 2.43
CA ALA A 252 -15.33 0.13 1.91
C ALA A 252 -16.16 -0.92 1.15
N VAL A 253 -15.52 -1.71 0.29
CA VAL A 253 -16.18 -2.78 -0.47
C VAL A 253 -16.74 -3.84 0.47
N LEU A 254 -15.93 -4.37 1.38
CA LEU A 254 -16.36 -5.43 2.30
C LEU A 254 -17.43 -4.95 3.29
N TYR A 255 -17.27 -3.72 3.82
CA TYR A 255 -18.27 -3.13 4.72
C TYR A 255 -19.59 -2.92 4.01
N HIS A 256 -19.57 -2.40 2.78
CA HIS A 256 -20.77 -2.21 1.96
C HIS A 256 -21.48 -3.54 1.69
N LEU A 257 -20.72 -4.56 1.24
CA LEU A 257 -21.29 -5.87 0.92
C LEU A 257 -21.81 -6.59 2.17
N GLY A 258 -21.06 -6.53 3.28
CA GLY A 258 -21.47 -7.13 4.55
C GLY A 258 -22.74 -6.53 5.13
N HIS A 259 -23.02 -5.22 4.88
CA HIS A 259 -24.23 -4.55 5.37
C HIS A 259 -25.43 -4.68 4.42
N ASN A 260 -25.19 -4.82 3.13
CA ASN A 260 -26.27 -4.93 2.14
C ASN A 260 -26.68 -6.37 1.84
N HIS A 261 -25.83 -7.34 2.20
CA HIS A 261 -26.07 -8.76 2.01
C HIS A 261 -25.87 -9.50 3.33
N THR A 262 -26.57 -10.61 3.52
CA THR A 262 -26.46 -11.45 4.72
C THR A 262 -25.28 -12.41 4.68
N PHE A 263 -24.06 -11.88 4.41
CA PHE A 263 -22.86 -12.69 4.48
C PHE A 263 -22.46 -12.92 5.94
N SER A 264 -22.07 -14.15 6.27
CA SER A 264 -21.50 -14.47 7.57
C SER A 264 -20.10 -13.83 7.73
N GLU A 265 -19.69 -13.59 8.98
CA GLU A 265 -18.33 -13.13 9.27
C GLU A 265 -17.28 -14.06 8.66
N GLU A 266 -17.47 -15.36 8.77
CA GLU A 266 -16.59 -16.37 8.17
C GLU A 266 -16.38 -16.15 6.67
N ARG A 267 -17.44 -15.86 5.91
CA ARG A 267 -17.31 -15.55 4.47
C ARG A 267 -16.53 -14.26 4.21
N ILE A 268 -16.69 -13.26 5.07
CA ILE A 268 -15.88 -12.03 4.99
C ILE A 268 -14.39 -12.34 5.27
N LEU A 269 -14.10 -13.19 6.25
CA LEU A 269 -12.71 -13.61 6.54
C LEU A 269 -12.09 -14.39 5.38
N HIS A 270 -12.85 -15.31 4.74
CA HIS A 270 -12.40 -15.99 3.52
C HIS A 270 -12.10 -15.00 2.39
N ALA A 271 -12.95 -13.98 2.20
CA ALA A 271 -12.72 -12.94 1.21
C ALA A 271 -11.48 -12.08 1.54
N LEU A 272 -11.23 -11.78 2.82
CA LEU A 272 -10.01 -11.11 3.29
C LEU A 272 -8.76 -11.95 3.02
N ALA A 273 -8.81 -13.27 3.25
CA ALA A 273 -7.70 -14.17 2.93
C ALA A 273 -7.37 -14.14 1.44
N THR A 274 -8.39 -14.24 0.58
CA THR A 274 -8.23 -14.10 -0.88
C THR A 274 -7.66 -12.75 -1.27
N ALA A 275 -8.16 -11.64 -0.70
CA ALA A 275 -7.61 -10.31 -0.92
C ALA A 275 -6.13 -10.20 -0.52
N GLY A 276 -5.77 -10.75 0.65
CA GLY A 276 -4.39 -10.80 1.12
C GLY A 276 -3.47 -11.53 0.16
N LEU A 277 -3.92 -12.66 -0.39
CA LEU A 277 -3.18 -13.43 -1.39
C LEU A 277 -2.90 -12.60 -2.65
N ILE A 278 -3.91 -11.88 -3.18
CA ILE A 278 -3.73 -10.96 -4.33
C ILE A 278 -2.65 -9.91 -4.03
N GLY A 279 -2.71 -9.26 -2.88
CA GLY A 279 -1.71 -8.27 -2.46
C GLY A 279 -0.30 -8.86 -2.33
N ASN A 280 -0.18 -10.07 -1.76
CA ASN A 280 1.08 -10.77 -1.61
C ASN A 280 1.71 -11.14 -2.96
N LEU A 281 0.92 -11.59 -3.93
CA LEU A 281 1.40 -11.90 -5.28
C LEU A 281 1.97 -10.66 -5.98
N VAL A 282 1.30 -9.50 -5.85
CA VAL A 282 1.83 -8.25 -6.41
C VAL A 282 3.08 -7.81 -5.69
N LYS A 283 3.11 -7.86 -4.35
CA LYS A 283 4.28 -7.51 -3.55
C LYS A 283 5.49 -8.35 -3.91
N HIS A 284 5.29 -9.66 -4.15
CA HIS A 284 6.37 -10.60 -4.50
C HIS A 284 6.91 -10.36 -5.92
N ASN A 285 6.02 -10.19 -6.91
CA ASN A 285 6.38 -10.18 -8.33
C ASN A 285 6.66 -8.77 -8.89
N ALA A 286 6.20 -7.72 -8.19
CA ALA A 286 6.37 -6.34 -8.59
C ALA A 286 6.68 -5.46 -7.38
N SER A 287 5.78 -4.55 -7.02
CA SER A 287 5.87 -3.68 -5.83
C SER A 287 4.49 -3.15 -5.46
N ILE A 288 4.30 -2.87 -4.17
CA ILE A 288 3.12 -2.19 -3.63
C ILE A 288 3.43 -0.76 -3.17
N SER A 289 4.61 -0.24 -3.50
CA SER A 289 5.07 1.09 -3.08
C SER A 289 4.79 2.14 -4.15
N GLY A 290 4.11 3.23 -3.78
CA GLY A 290 3.89 4.39 -4.66
C GLY A 290 5.18 5.06 -5.10
N ALA A 291 6.21 5.05 -4.25
CA ALA A 291 7.53 5.57 -4.53
C ALA A 291 8.30 4.74 -5.57
N ASP A 292 7.98 3.45 -5.71
CA ASP A 292 8.62 2.55 -6.66
C ASP A 292 7.86 2.46 -7.98
N VAL A 293 6.57 2.18 -7.93
CA VAL A 293 5.76 1.92 -9.14
C VAL A 293 4.59 2.90 -9.35
N GLY A 294 4.49 3.97 -8.58
CA GLY A 294 3.36 4.88 -8.63
C GLY A 294 2.10 4.34 -7.92
N CYS A 295 1.01 5.09 -8.01
CA CYS A 295 -0.26 4.73 -7.35
C CYS A 295 -0.93 3.46 -7.91
N GLN A 296 -0.52 2.97 -9.08
CA GLN A 296 -0.95 1.66 -9.58
C GLN A 296 -0.59 0.52 -8.62
N GLY A 297 0.57 0.62 -7.92
CA GLY A 297 0.99 -0.33 -6.90
C GLY A 297 0.24 -0.21 -5.57
N GLU A 298 -0.37 0.92 -5.28
CA GLU A 298 -1.16 1.14 -4.09
C GLU A 298 -2.66 0.96 -4.37
N VAL A 299 -3.26 1.94 -5.04
CA VAL A 299 -4.70 2.00 -5.31
C VAL A 299 -5.13 0.94 -6.32
N GLY A 300 -4.32 0.68 -7.36
CA GLY A 300 -4.60 -0.38 -8.33
C GLY A 300 -4.58 -1.76 -7.68
N VAL A 301 -3.60 -2.04 -6.83
CA VAL A 301 -3.53 -3.30 -6.08
C VAL A 301 -4.69 -3.43 -5.09
N ALA A 302 -5.03 -2.34 -4.37
CA ALA A 302 -6.18 -2.34 -3.47
C ALA A 302 -7.50 -2.62 -4.22
N SER A 303 -7.66 -2.09 -5.44
CA SER A 303 -8.80 -2.39 -6.31
C SER A 303 -8.83 -3.86 -6.71
N ALA A 304 -7.70 -4.46 -7.10
CA ALA A 304 -7.61 -5.88 -7.41
C ALA A 304 -7.96 -6.77 -6.20
N MET A 305 -7.42 -6.45 -5.01
CA MET A 305 -7.73 -7.12 -3.75
C MET A 305 -9.23 -7.08 -3.45
N ALA A 306 -9.85 -5.90 -3.57
CA ALA A 306 -11.26 -5.71 -3.30
C ALA A 306 -12.18 -6.36 -4.34
N SER A 307 -11.77 -6.37 -5.62
CA SER A 307 -12.50 -7.04 -6.71
C SER A 307 -12.55 -8.54 -6.50
N ALA A 308 -11.40 -9.15 -6.19
CA ALA A 308 -11.29 -10.58 -5.88
C ALA A 308 -12.13 -10.96 -4.65
N ALA A 309 -12.03 -10.16 -3.58
CA ALA A 309 -12.80 -10.36 -2.36
C ALA A 309 -14.32 -10.29 -2.60
N ALA A 310 -14.77 -9.31 -3.38
CA ALA A 310 -16.16 -9.18 -3.76
C ALA A 310 -16.64 -10.39 -4.59
N CYS A 311 -15.86 -10.81 -5.58
CA CYS A 311 -16.18 -11.97 -6.41
C CYS A 311 -16.23 -13.27 -5.58
N GLN A 312 -15.32 -13.44 -4.63
CA GLN A 312 -15.31 -14.54 -3.66
C GLN A 312 -16.61 -14.57 -2.82
N LEU A 313 -17.07 -13.41 -2.32
CA LEU A 313 -18.30 -13.31 -1.54
C LEU A 313 -19.55 -13.74 -2.32
N PHE A 314 -19.62 -13.41 -3.60
CA PHE A 314 -20.72 -13.80 -4.48
C PHE A 314 -20.59 -15.24 -5.01
N GLY A 315 -19.55 -15.98 -4.61
CA GLY A 315 -19.36 -17.38 -4.98
C GLY A 315 -18.80 -17.57 -6.39
N GLY A 316 -18.03 -16.59 -6.86
CA GLY A 316 -17.33 -16.71 -8.14
C GLY A 316 -16.39 -17.91 -8.18
N SER A 317 -16.22 -18.50 -9.34
CA SER A 317 -15.22 -19.54 -9.59
C SER A 317 -13.79 -18.97 -9.43
N VAL A 318 -12.82 -19.85 -9.26
CA VAL A 318 -11.38 -19.47 -9.21
C VAL A 318 -11.00 -18.60 -10.42
N ALA A 319 -11.48 -18.93 -11.62
CA ALA A 319 -11.24 -18.15 -12.83
C ALA A 319 -11.91 -16.78 -12.81
N GLN A 320 -13.14 -16.69 -12.29
CA GLN A 320 -13.83 -15.40 -12.16
C GLN A 320 -13.18 -14.49 -11.10
N ILE A 321 -12.69 -15.06 -10.00
CA ILE A 321 -12.00 -14.31 -8.93
C ILE A 321 -10.67 -13.74 -9.47
N GLU A 322 -9.91 -14.56 -10.21
CA GLU A 322 -8.67 -14.10 -10.87
C GLU A 322 -8.98 -13.00 -11.89
N TYR A 323 -10.02 -13.19 -12.73
CA TYR A 323 -10.42 -12.17 -13.70
C TYR A 323 -10.87 -10.87 -13.04
N ALA A 324 -11.61 -10.93 -11.95
CA ALA A 324 -11.97 -9.72 -11.18
C ALA A 324 -10.72 -8.98 -10.64
N ALA A 325 -9.73 -9.72 -10.14
CA ALA A 325 -8.46 -9.14 -9.69
C ALA A 325 -7.68 -8.50 -10.85
N GLU A 326 -7.62 -9.18 -11.98
CA GLU A 326 -6.97 -8.71 -13.20
C GLU A 326 -7.58 -7.37 -13.65
N MET A 327 -8.91 -7.32 -13.83
CA MET A 327 -9.66 -6.12 -14.20
C MET A 327 -9.43 -4.98 -13.19
N GLY A 328 -9.42 -5.30 -11.90
CA GLY A 328 -9.16 -4.32 -10.84
C GLY A 328 -7.78 -3.68 -10.95
N LEU A 329 -6.75 -4.40 -11.38
CA LEU A 329 -5.39 -3.87 -11.55
C LEU A 329 -5.19 -3.23 -12.92
N GLU A 330 -5.62 -3.90 -14.00
CA GLU A 330 -5.43 -3.46 -15.39
C GLU A 330 -5.91 -2.01 -15.58
N HIS A 331 -7.09 -1.68 -15.08
CA HIS A 331 -7.72 -0.37 -15.24
C HIS A 331 -7.10 0.75 -14.38
N HIS A 332 -6.05 0.43 -13.62
CA HIS A 332 -5.25 1.37 -12.83
C HIS A 332 -3.79 1.48 -13.31
N LEU A 333 -3.43 0.80 -14.42
CA LEU A 333 -2.07 0.89 -14.98
C LEU A 333 -1.73 2.33 -15.40
N GLY A 334 -0.48 2.73 -15.17
CA GLY A 334 0.02 4.07 -15.49
C GLY A 334 -0.35 5.17 -14.48
N MET A 335 -0.98 4.84 -13.36
CA MET A 335 -1.40 5.82 -12.36
C MET A 335 -0.19 6.39 -11.61
N THR A 336 -0.01 7.71 -11.72
CA THR A 336 1.06 8.46 -11.03
C THR A 336 0.83 8.54 -9.52
N CYS A 337 1.89 8.76 -8.74
CA CYS A 337 1.84 9.11 -7.32
C CYS A 337 2.40 10.51 -7.11
N ASP A 338 1.51 11.51 -7.07
CA ASP A 338 1.81 12.94 -7.11
C ASP A 338 0.99 13.71 -6.05
N PRO A 339 1.12 13.38 -4.74
CA PRO A 339 0.30 13.94 -3.68
C PRO A 339 0.60 15.43 -3.48
N VAL A 340 -0.48 16.25 -3.43
CA VAL A 340 -0.38 17.70 -3.21
C VAL A 340 0.16 17.96 -1.80
N CYS A 341 1.15 18.81 -1.68
CA CYS A 341 1.88 19.10 -0.44
C CYS A 341 2.49 17.87 0.26
N GLY A 342 2.70 16.76 -0.46
CA GLY A 342 3.16 15.50 0.13
C GLY A 342 2.16 14.81 1.06
N LEU A 343 0.91 15.26 1.06
CA LEU A 343 -0.14 14.74 1.96
C LEU A 343 -0.93 13.60 1.31
N VAL A 344 -1.20 12.55 2.07
CA VAL A 344 -2.11 11.45 1.65
C VAL A 344 -3.56 11.92 1.67
N GLN A 345 -3.84 13.01 0.95
CA GLN A 345 -5.13 13.68 0.89
C GLN A 345 -5.58 13.87 -0.57
N ILE A 346 -4.90 14.72 -1.34
CA ILE A 346 -5.18 14.93 -2.75
C ILE A 346 -4.05 14.33 -3.58
N PRO A 347 -4.33 13.42 -4.52
CA PRO A 347 -5.65 12.88 -4.89
C PRO A 347 -6.05 11.60 -4.14
N CYS A 348 -5.29 11.18 -3.13
CA CYS A 348 -5.39 9.85 -2.52
C CYS A 348 -6.79 9.51 -1.99
N ILE A 349 -7.41 10.43 -1.23
CA ILE A 349 -8.73 10.21 -0.63
C ILE A 349 -9.78 9.91 -1.71
N GLU A 350 -9.80 10.71 -2.77
CA GLU A 350 -10.78 10.54 -3.87
C GLU A 350 -10.47 9.29 -4.71
N ARG A 351 -9.18 8.98 -4.95
CA ARG A 351 -8.77 7.75 -5.64
C ARG A 351 -9.27 6.49 -4.93
N ASN A 352 -9.26 6.47 -3.59
CA ASN A 352 -9.81 5.35 -2.83
C ASN A 352 -11.32 5.15 -3.10
N ALA A 353 -12.09 6.24 -3.10
CA ALA A 353 -13.52 6.18 -3.38
C ALA A 353 -13.81 5.62 -4.79
N PHE A 354 -13.13 6.14 -5.81
CA PHE A 354 -13.29 5.67 -7.18
C PHE A 354 -12.82 4.23 -7.37
N ALA A 355 -11.71 3.83 -6.76
CA ALA A 355 -11.19 2.48 -6.85
C ALA A 355 -12.11 1.46 -6.16
N ALA A 356 -12.76 1.82 -5.05
CA ALA A 356 -13.73 0.97 -4.38
C ALA A 356 -14.97 0.71 -5.27
N ALA A 357 -15.47 1.75 -5.96
CA ALA A 357 -16.54 1.57 -6.93
C ALA A 357 -16.10 0.71 -8.13
N ARG A 358 -14.90 0.96 -8.67
CA ARG A 358 -14.32 0.15 -9.75
C ARG A 358 -14.12 -1.31 -9.36
N ALA A 359 -13.81 -1.59 -8.10
CA ALA A 359 -13.71 -2.97 -7.62
C ALA A 359 -15.05 -3.71 -7.70
N LEU A 360 -16.16 -3.03 -7.39
CA LEU A 360 -17.51 -3.61 -7.57
C LEU A 360 -17.87 -3.78 -9.04
N ASP A 361 -17.51 -2.83 -9.92
CA ASP A 361 -17.72 -2.94 -11.36
C ASP A 361 -16.92 -4.14 -11.92
N ALA A 362 -15.65 -4.31 -11.53
CA ALA A 362 -14.80 -5.42 -11.95
C ALA A 362 -15.36 -6.78 -11.49
N ASN A 363 -15.81 -6.87 -10.22
CA ASN A 363 -16.51 -8.05 -9.72
C ASN A 363 -17.74 -8.37 -10.57
N PHE A 364 -18.59 -7.37 -10.79
CA PHE A 364 -19.83 -7.57 -11.56
C PHE A 364 -19.54 -8.02 -12.99
N TYR A 365 -18.58 -7.38 -13.65
CA TYR A 365 -18.16 -7.75 -15.00
C TYR A 365 -17.64 -9.19 -15.07
N ALA A 366 -16.73 -9.58 -14.18
CA ALA A 366 -16.16 -10.92 -14.13
C ALA A 366 -17.22 -11.98 -13.81
N SER A 367 -18.17 -11.68 -12.92
CA SER A 367 -19.25 -12.58 -12.54
C SER A 367 -20.26 -12.87 -13.66
N LEU A 368 -20.38 -11.98 -14.65
CA LEU A 368 -21.22 -12.19 -15.82
C LEU A 368 -20.55 -13.07 -16.91
N SER A 369 -19.24 -13.31 -16.78
CA SER A 369 -18.45 -14.10 -17.71
C SER A 369 -18.30 -15.55 -17.21
N ASP A 370 -17.70 -16.40 -18.04
CA ASP A 370 -17.24 -17.74 -17.64
C ASP A 370 -15.85 -17.73 -16.96
N GLY A 371 -15.27 -16.54 -16.76
CA GLY A 371 -13.93 -16.35 -16.23
C GLY A 371 -12.80 -16.53 -17.25
N GLN A 372 -13.13 -16.84 -18.52
CA GLN A 372 -12.11 -16.95 -19.56
C GLN A 372 -11.76 -15.57 -20.14
N HIS A 373 -10.48 -15.24 -20.12
CA HIS A 373 -9.97 -13.98 -20.67
C HIS A 373 -8.53 -14.16 -21.22
N ARG A 374 -8.03 -13.14 -21.91
CA ARG A 374 -6.80 -13.26 -22.69
C ARG A 374 -5.54 -12.81 -21.96
N VAL A 375 -5.67 -11.87 -21.04
CA VAL A 375 -4.56 -11.27 -20.30
C VAL A 375 -4.68 -11.74 -18.86
N SER A 376 -3.76 -12.59 -18.39
CA SER A 376 -3.80 -13.08 -17.01
C SER A 376 -3.34 -12.02 -16.00
N PHE A 377 -3.77 -12.16 -14.74
CA PHE A 377 -3.32 -11.34 -13.62
C PHE A 377 -1.79 -11.25 -13.53
N ASP A 378 -1.09 -12.37 -13.70
CA ASP A 378 0.39 -12.39 -13.68
C ASP A 378 1.01 -11.52 -14.78
N ARG A 379 0.35 -11.42 -15.95
CA ARG A 379 0.79 -10.51 -17.02
C ARG A 379 0.58 -9.06 -16.66
N VAL A 380 -0.56 -8.72 -16.09
CA VAL A 380 -0.84 -7.35 -15.64
C VAL A 380 0.14 -6.92 -14.55
N VAL A 381 0.46 -7.78 -13.59
CA VAL A 381 1.48 -7.52 -12.56
C VAL A 381 2.86 -7.22 -13.18
N ARG A 382 3.27 -7.99 -14.20
CA ARG A 382 4.52 -7.72 -14.93
C ARG A 382 4.48 -6.40 -15.69
N VAL A 383 3.36 -6.08 -16.35
CA VAL A 383 3.17 -4.79 -17.03
C VAL A 383 3.20 -3.65 -16.02
N MET A 384 2.56 -3.80 -14.86
CA MET A 384 2.59 -2.81 -13.80
C MET A 384 4.03 -2.54 -13.32
N LYS A 385 4.84 -3.59 -13.15
CA LYS A 385 6.27 -3.44 -12.80
C LYS A 385 7.02 -2.65 -13.85
N GLN A 386 6.80 -2.98 -15.14
CA GLN A 386 7.47 -2.28 -16.25
C GLN A 386 7.02 -0.83 -16.36
N THR A 387 5.71 -0.56 -16.35
CA THR A 387 5.18 0.81 -16.41
C THR A 387 5.62 1.63 -15.19
N GLY A 388 5.72 1.01 -14.01
CA GLY A 388 6.27 1.63 -12.82
C GLY A 388 7.73 2.03 -13.01
N HIS A 389 8.54 1.17 -13.62
CA HIS A 389 9.93 1.49 -13.96
C HIS A 389 10.00 2.65 -14.97
N ASP A 390 9.13 2.65 -15.98
CA ASP A 390 9.13 3.63 -17.07
C ASP A 390 8.54 5.00 -16.66
N LEU A 391 7.79 5.07 -15.56
CA LEU A 391 7.32 6.34 -15.01
C LEU A 391 8.51 7.21 -14.58
N PRO A 392 8.56 8.48 -15.00
CA PRO A 392 9.55 9.44 -14.48
C PRO A 392 9.52 9.53 -12.95
N SER A 393 10.68 9.70 -12.32
CA SER A 393 10.82 9.81 -10.87
C SER A 393 9.91 10.87 -10.27
N LEU A 394 9.71 11.97 -10.97
CA LEU A 394 8.87 13.09 -10.55
C LEU A 394 7.37 12.72 -10.34
N TYR A 395 6.94 11.56 -10.85
CA TYR A 395 5.59 11.00 -10.66
C TYR A 395 5.53 9.85 -9.64
N LYS A 396 6.59 9.66 -8.86
CA LYS A 396 6.75 8.57 -7.90
C LYS A 396 6.93 9.10 -6.47
N GLU A 397 5.88 9.72 -5.94
CA GLU A 397 5.81 10.18 -4.54
C GLU A 397 6.89 11.21 -4.15
N THR A 398 7.29 12.07 -5.08
CA THR A 398 8.26 13.14 -4.82
C THR A 398 7.61 14.48 -4.47
N SER A 399 6.33 14.65 -4.78
CA SER A 399 5.61 15.93 -4.69
C SER A 399 6.21 17.06 -5.55
N GLU A 400 6.99 16.70 -6.58
CA GLU A 400 7.66 17.66 -7.48
C GLU A 400 6.99 17.76 -8.85
N GLY A 401 6.06 16.87 -9.16
CA GLY A 401 5.39 16.79 -10.46
C GLY A 401 3.88 16.59 -10.38
N GLY A 402 3.25 16.55 -11.54
CA GLY A 402 1.83 16.25 -11.64
C GLY A 402 0.94 17.21 -10.87
N LEU A 403 -0.03 16.66 -10.13
CA LEU A 403 -0.98 17.44 -9.31
C LEU A 403 -0.29 18.21 -8.19
N ALA A 404 0.84 17.75 -7.69
CA ALA A 404 1.57 18.42 -6.62
C ALA A 404 2.05 19.83 -7.00
N ARG A 405 2.17 20.14 -8.30
CA ARG A 405 2.59 21.47 -8.79
C ARG A 405 1.45 22.47 -9.00
N ILE A 406 0.21 22.03 -8.85
CA ILE A 406 -0.97 22.87 -9.13
C ILE A 406 -1.52 23.50 -7.84
N GLY A 407 -1.01 23.07 -6.68
CA GLY A 407 -1.42 23.56 -5.36
C GLY A 407 -0.69 24.80 -4.87
#